data_790b493b9a767a3092b1f7935aaaea3c
#
_entry.id   790b493b9a767a3092b1f7935aaaea3c
#
_cell.length_a   1.000
_cell.length_b   1.000
_cell.length_c   1.000
_cell.angle_alpha   90.00
_cell.angle_beta   90.00
_cell.angle_gamma   90.00
#
_symmetry.space_group_name_H-M   'P 1'
#
loop_
_entity.id
_entity.type
_entity.pdbx_description
1 polymer ?
#
loop_
_entity_poly.entity_id
_entity_poly.type
_entity_poly.pdbx_seq_one_letter_code
_entity_poly.pdbx_strand_id
1 'polypeptide(L)'
;MSRFGFRIILTCATLVLAAPHLVTAQNPPRPIATVNGQPIYEDELMALAGASLLELRNQEYKLKSDALDKLVLDKLIEAEAKKKGLTSEELFAREVDSKIPEPSDDEAKGFYLAGKDTTTLPFDQIKSQVKNLLKATEIRQAREKYADSLCAKAEVIVLLRPPKVEIGHDAARVRGDAKAPVTIVEFADFQCPYCKSVQATLNGLLVKYQGRVKLAYRDFPLRALHPQAQMAAEAGRCASEHEKFWEYHDALYADQKKLSQSDLLETARKVGLPEKAIESCLASGKFRSQIEQDIQEGTRAGVDATPGFFINGVFLNGAMPAAEFEKIINRELQAIGAQNSTRAVR
;
A
#
# COMPACT_ATOMS: atom_id res chain seq x y z
N MET A 1 94.09 -3.02 8.72
CA MET A 1 93.20 -3.66 9.73
C MET A 1 91.80 -3.16 9.49
N SER A 2 91.04 -3.92 8.76
CA SER A 2 89.67 -3.53 8.32
C SER A 2 88.69 -4.49 8.97
N ARG A 3 87.67 -3.91 9.70
CA ARG A 3 86.55 -4.67 10.29
C ARG A 3 85.36 -4.54 9.36
N PHE A 4 85.02 -5.62 8.72
CA PHE A 4 83.71 -5.76 8.01
C PHE A 4 82.56 -6.03 9.00
N GLY A 5 81.64 -5.14 9.05
CA GLY A 5 80.35 -5.30 9.83
C GLY A 5 79.32 -5.94 8.92
N PHE A 6 78.86 -7.12 9.30
CA PHE A 6 77.77 -7.84 8.64
C PHE A 6 76.43 -7.34 9.12
N ARG A 7 75.65 -6.69 8.29
CA ARG A 7 74.28 -6.29 8.57
C ARG A 7 73.31 -7.39 8.18
N ILE A 8 72.69 -8.04 9.15
CA ILE A 8 71.60 -9.01 8.93
C ILE A 8 70.32 -8.18 8.69
N ILE A 9 69.75 -8.26 7.50
CA ILE A 9 68.41 -7.74 7.17
C ILE A 9 67.41 -8.84 7.47
N LEU A 10 66.62 -8.62 8.53
CA LEU A 10 65.50 -9.48 8.92
C LEU A 10 64.26 -9.07 8.08
N THR A 11 63.95 -9.80 7.04
CA THR A 11 62.72 -9.64 6.27
C THR A 11 61.56 -10.33 7.00
N CYS A 12 60.68 -9.49 7.58
CA CYS A 12 59.42 -9.95 8.18
C CYS A 12 58.43 -10.28 7.07
N ALA A 13 58.24 -11.55 6.75
CA ALA A 13 57.19 -12.00 5.84
C ALA A 13 55.87 -12.05 6.60
N THR A 14 55.00 -11.09 6.34
CA THR A 14 53.60 -11.11 6.84
C THR A 14 52.80 -12.12 6.06
N LEU A 15 52.52 -13.25 6.68
CA LEU A 15 51.57 -14.26 6.18
C LEU A 15 50.15 -13.72 6.29
N VAL A 16 49.57 -13.28 5.18
CA VAL A 16 48.14 -12.95 5.12
C VAL A 16 47.36 -14.26 5.04
N LEU A 17 46.78 -14.68 6.15
CA LEU A 17 45.82 -15.77 6.22
C LEU A 17 44.49 -15.28 5.57
N ALA A 18 44.30 -15.63 4.28
CA ALA A 18 43.01 -15.51 3.63
C ALA A 18 42.02 -16.51 4.27
N ALA A 19 41.08 -16.03 5.06
CA ALA A 19 40.00 -16.87 5.53
C ALA A 19 39.13 -17.28 4.33
N PRO A 20 38.76 -18.54 4.16
CA PRO A 20 37.85 -18.97 3.12
C PRO A 20 36.46 -18.42 3.46
N HIS A 21 35.93 -17.54 2.62
CA HIS A 21 34.50 -17.21 2.65
C HIS A 21 33.73 -18.49 2.34
N LEU A 22 33.10 -19.06 3.35
CA LEU A 22 32.07 -20.09 3.21
C LEU A 22 30.93 -19.51 2.41
N VAL A 23 30.97 -19.64 1.08
CA VAL A 23 29.80 -19.51 0.23
C VAL A 23 28.90 -20.68 0.61
N THR A 24 27.83 -20.40 1.32
CA THR A 24 26.76 -21.38 1.55
C THR A 24 26.24 -21.77 0.18
N ALA A 25 26.58 -22.94 -0.30
CA ALA A 25 26.02 -23.51 -1.51
C ALA A 25 24.51 -23.67 -1.30
N GLN A 26 23.74 -22.78 -1.89
CA GLN A 26 22.30 -22.98 -2.00
C GLN A 26 22.11 -24.26 -2.83
N ASN A 27 21.39 -25.23 -2.28
CA ASN A 27 21.03 -26.43 -3.03
C ASN A 27 20.36 -25.98 -4.34
N PRO A 28 20.76 -26.54 -5.50
CA PRO A 28 20.13 -26.19 -6.76
C PRO A 28 18.62 -26.44 -6.65
N PRO A 29 17.77 -25.57 -7.25
CA PRO A 29 16.33 -25.71 -7.20
C PRO A 29 15.94 -27.10 -7.74
N ARG A 30 15.05 -27.81 -7.03
CA ARG A 30 14.55 -29.10 -7.48
C ARG A 30 13.42 -28.85 -8.49
N PRO A 31 13.42 -29.52 -9.65
CA PRO A 31 12.31 -29.44 -10.58
C PRO A 31 11.04 -29.99 -9.96
N ILE A 32 9.90 -29.34 -10.22
CA ILE A 32 8.57 -29.77 -9.80
C ILE A 32 7.94 -30.75 -10.80
N ALA A 33 8.40 -30.72 -12.07
CA ALA A 33 7.99 -31.65 -13.12
C ALA A 33 9.08 -31.75 -14.19
N THR A 34 8.96 -32.75 -15.09
CA THR A 34 9.76 -32.87 -16.29
C THR A 34 8.88 -33.18 -17.50
N VAL A 35 9.15 -32.56 -18.64
CA VAL A 35 8.49 -32.86 -19.93
C VAL A 35 9.58 -33.22 -20.94
N ASN A 36 9.55 -34.45 -21.43
CA ASN A 36 10.57 -34.98 -22.34
C ASN A 36 12.01 -34.78 -21.83
N GLY A 37 12.21 -34.92 -20.50
CA GLY A 37 13.51 -34.70 -19.84
C GLY A 37 13.87 -33.24 -19.55
N GLN A 38 13.10 -32.28 -20.01
CA GLN A 38 13.25 -30.85 -19.69
C GLN A 38 12.61 -30.55 -18.33
N PRO A 39 13.35 -30.01 -17.36
CA PRO A 39 12.82 -29.70 -16.03
C PRO A 39 11.90 -28.47 -16.09
N ILE A 40 10.84 -28.50 -15.29
CA ILE A 40 9.98 -27.34 -14.95
C ILE A 40 10.24 -27.02 -13.49
N TYR A 41 10.42 -25.74 -13.20
CA TYR A 41 10.73 -25.24 -11.87
C TYR A 41 9.56 -24.45 -11.27
N GLU A 42 9.61 -24.22 -9.95
CA GLU A 42 8.58 -23.48 -9.18
C GLU A 42 8.40 -22.04 -9.68
N ASP A 43 9.45 -21.37 -10.12
CA ASP A 43 9.39 -20.01 -10.67
C ASP A 43 8.55 -19.92 -11.96
N GLU A 44 8.65 -20.93 -12.84
CA GLU A 44 7.81 -21.04 -14.03
C GLU A 44 6.33 -21.23 -13.65
N LEU A 45 6.04 -22.09 -12.66
CA LEU A 45 4.69 -22.27 -12.14
C LEU A 45 4.16 -20.98 -11.52
N MET A 46 4.98 -20.30 -10.70
CA MET A 46 4.60 -19.05 -10.06
C MET A 46 4.42 -17.90 -11.05
N ALA A 47 5.07 -17.93 -12.20
CA ALA A 47 4.81 -16.97 -13.26
C ALA A 47 3.38 -17.08 -13.82
N LEU A 48 2.78 -18.27 -13.80
CA LEU A 48 1.41 -18.52 -14.26
C LEU A 48 0.37 -18.40 -13.14
N ALA A 49 0.65 -18.96 -11.96
CA ALA A 49 -0.32 -19.10 -10.88
C ALA A 49 -0.14 -18.05 -9.76
N GLY A 50 0.97 -17.31 -9.73
CA GLY A 50 1.37 -16.48 -8.60
C GLY A 50 0.35 -15.40 -8.26
N ALA A 51 -0.19 -14.69 -9.25
CA ALA A 51 -1.19 -13.65 -9.05
C ALA A 51 -2.48 -14.23 -8.41
N SER A 52 -2.99 -15.36 -8.91
CA SER A 52 -4.18 -16.02 -8.36
C SER A 52 -3.94 -16.55 -6.94
N LEU A 53 -2.76 -17.10 -6.68
CA LEU A 53 -2.39 -17.56 -5.34
C LEU A 53 -2.26 -16.39 -4.36
N LEU A 54 -1.73 -15.25 -4.81
CA LEU A 54 -1.65 -14.06 -3.98
C LEU A 54 -3.03 -13.52 -3.65
N GLU A 55 -3.95 -13.47 -4.63
CA GLU A 55 -5.33 -13.06 -4.41
C GLU A 55 -6.03 -13.95 -3.37
N LEU A 56 -5.89 -15.27 -3.47
CA LEU A 56 -6.42 -16.20 -2.46
C LEU A 56 -5.82 -15.96 -1.06
N ARG A 57 -4.53 -15.70 -0.97
CA ARG A 57 -3.87 -15.35 0.32
C ARG A 57 -4.37 -14.02 0.88
N ASN A 58 -4.62 -13.03 0.03
CA ASN A 58 -5.18 -11.75 0.43
C ASN A 58 -6.63 -11.91 0.94
N GLN A 59 -7.44 -12.73 0.27
CA GLN A 59 -8.80 -13.04 0.70
C GLN A 59 -8.80 -13.80 2.06
N GLU A 60 -7.95 -14.80 2.20
CA GLU A 60 -7.76 -15.52 3.47
C GLU A 60 -7.35 -14.57 4.60
N TYR A 61 -6.36 -13.71 4.32
CA TYR A 61 -5.91 -12.72 5.30
C TYR A 61 -7.04 -11.76 5.68
N LYS A 62 -7.81 -11.26 4.70
CA LYS A 62 -8.94 -10.35 4.95
C LYS A 62 -9.97 -11.00 5.87
N LEU A 63 -10.39 -12.23 5.58
CA LEU A 63 -11.33 -12.97 6.42
C LEU A 63 -10.81 -13.13 7.85
N LYS A 64 -9.52 -13.49 8.00
CA LYS A 64 -8.87 -13.62 9.33
C LYS A 64 -8.78 -12.28 10.05
N SER A 65 -8.47 -11.21 9.35
CA SER A 65 -8.36 -9.85 9.92
C SER A 65 -9.72 -9.36 10.40
N ASP A 66 -10.76 -9.49 9.57
CA ASP A 66 -12.13 -9.08 9.92
C ASP A 66 -12.66 -9.86 11.14
N ALA A 67 -12.38 -11.16 11.20
CA ALA A 67 -12.73 -11.98 12.35
C ALA A 67 -11.93 -11.61 13.63
N LEU A 68 -10.65 -11.27 13.47
CA LEU A 68 -9.79 -10.83 14.58
C LEU A 68 -10.24 -9.48 15.12
N ASP A 69 -10.54 -8.51 14.25
CA ASP A 69 -11.03 -7.20 14.65
C ASP A 69 -12.31 -7.32 15.50
N LYS A 70 -13.22 -8.22 15.09
CA LYS A 70 -14.43 -8.55 15.88
C LYS A 70 -14.08 -9.18 17.23
N LEU A 71 -13.18 -10.16 17.26
CA LEU A 71 -12.76 -10.83 18.52
C LEU A 71 -12.11 -9.84 19.49
N VAL A 72 -11.28 -8.92 18.97
CA VAL A 72 -10.65 -7.87 19.79
C VAL A 72 -11.74 -6.99 20.41
N LEU A 73 -12.73 -6.57 19.62
CA LEU A 73 -13.83 -5.74 20.08
C LEU A 73 -14.65 -6.45 21.16
N ASP A 74 -15.04 -7.71 20.91
CA ASP A 74 -15.78 -8.53 21.87
C ASP A 74 -15.02 -8.66 23.19
N LYS A 75 -13.69 -8.89 23.14
CA LYS A 75 -12.84 -8.98 24.34
C LYS A 75 -12.74 -7.66 25.11
N LEU A 76 -12.70 -6.52 24.43
CA LEU A 76 -12.69 -5.21 25.09
C LEU A 76 -14.03 -4.91 25.76
N ILE A 77 -15.16 -5.24 25.12
CA ILE A 77 -16.50 -5.10 25.68
C ILE A 77 -16.66 -6.02 26.91
N GLU A 78 -16.26 -7.30 26.81
CA GLU A 78 -16.28 -8.26 27.94
C GLU A 78 -15.45 -7.74 29.12
N ALA A 79 -14.25 -7.22 28.86
CA ALA A 79 -13.36 -6.69 29.90
C ALA A 79 -13.97 -5.47 30.61
N GLU A 80 -14.55 -4.52 29.86
CA GLU A 80 -15.21 -3.34 30.44
C GLU A 80 -16.46 -3.72 31.22
N ALA A 81 -17.27 -4.66 30.70
CA ALA A 81 -18.45 -5.18 31.40
C ALA A 81 -18.05 -5.84 32.73
N LYS A 82 -17.05 -6.74 32.71
CA LYS A 82 -16.53 -7.40 33.92
C LYS A 82 -16.01 -6.38 34.96
N LYS A 83 -15.32 -5.33 34.53
CA LYS A 83 -14.80 -4.26 35.40
C LYS A 83 -15.94 -3.56 36.14
N LYS A 84 -17.14 -3.47 35.52
CA LYS A 84 -18.34 -2.83 36.09
C LYS A 84 -19.26 -3.83 36.79
N GLY A 85 -18.94 -5.13 36.83
CA GLY A 85 -19.79 -6.18 37.39
C GLY A 85 -21.03 -6.47 36.57
N LEU A 86 -20.97 -6.27 35.26
CA LEU A 86 -22.08 -6.42 34.30
C LEU A 86 -21.79 -7.50 33.26
N THR A 87 -22.81 -7.96 32.59
CA THR A 87 -22.70 -8.65 31.31
C THR A 87 -22.51 -7.63 30.17
N SER A 88 -22.05 -8.07 29.01
CA SER A 88 -21.90 -7.19 27.84
C SER A 88 -23.22 -6.52 27.42
N GLU A 89 -24.35 -7.24 27.53
CA GLU A 89 -25.66 -6.69 27.19
C GLU A 89 -26.12 -5.65 28.22
N GLU A 90 -25.92 -5.90 29.52
CA GLU A 90 -26.21 -4.94 30.58
C GLU A 90 -25.32 -3.68 30.46
N LEU A 91 -24.06 -3.85 30.03
CA LEU A 91 -23.18 -2.71 29.75
C LEU A 91 -23.76 -1.83 28.65
N PHE A 92 -24.16 -2.39 27.51
CA PHE A 92 -24.77 -1.64 26.44
C PHE A 92 -26.11 -1.01 26.85
N ALA A 93 -26.98 -1.78 27.51
CA ALA A 93 -28.27 -1.27 27.98
C ALA A 93 -28.10 -0.03 28.88
N ARG A 94 -27.11 -0.08 29.80
CA ARG A 94 -26.85 1.00 30.76
C ARG A 94 -26.08 2.18 30.16
N GLU A 95 -25.01 1.90 29.41
CA GLU A 95 -24.10 2.96 28.98
C GLU A 95 -24.50 3.61 27.65
N VAL A 96 -25.32 2.92 26.86
CA VAL A 96 -25.68 3.33 25.49
C VAL A 96 -27.19 3.44 25.31
N ASP A 97 -27.90 2.31 25.36
CA ASP A 97 -29.28 2.21 24.89
C ASP A 97 -30.23 3.11 25.68
N SER A 98 -30.05 3.19 27.02
CA SER A 98 -30.87 4.04 27.88
C SER A 98 -30.74 5.54 27.59
N LYS A 99 -29.69 5.94 26.84
CA LYS A 99 -29.41 7.33 26.47
C LYS A 99 -29.98 7.71 25.12
N ILE A 100 -30.51 6.75 24.35
CA ILE A 100 -31.13 7.00 23.04
C ILE A 100 -32.61 7.30 23.25
N PRO A 101 -33.08 8.52 22.94
CA PRO A 101 -34.46 8.88 23.09
C PRO A 101 -35.36 8.14 22.11
N GLU A 102 -36.66 8.19 22.36
CA GLU A 102 -37.66 7.76 21.38
C GLU A 102 -37.72 8.76 20.23
N PRO A 103 -37.61 8.27 18.97
CA PRO A 103 -37.69 9.14 17.80
C PRO A 103 -39.02 9.90 17.74
N SER A 104 -38.94 11.19 17.45
CA SER A 104 -40.13 12.02 17.19
C SER A 104 -40.82 11.59 15.88
N ASP A 105 -42.02 12.11 15.66
CA ASP A 105 -42.78 11.87 14.44
C ASP A 105 -42.08 12.50 13.21
N ASP A 106 -41.45 13.64 13.40
CA ASP A 106 -40.75 14.35 12.33
C ASP A 106 -39.46 13.63 11.92
N GLU A 107 -38.69 13.12 12.89
CA GLU A 107 -37.49 12.29 12.62
C GLU A 107 -37.87 11.01 11.89
N ALA A 108 -38.92 10.31 12.36
CA ALA A 108 -39.42 9.10 11.70
C ALA A 108 -39.92 9.40 10.27
N LYS A 109 -40.59 10.56 10.07
CA LYS A 109 -41.04 10.97 8.75
C LYS A 109 -39.85 11.31 7.83
N GLY A 110 -38.82 11.99 8.34
CA GLY A 110 -37.57 12.25 7.62
C GLY A 110 -36.88 10.96 7.18
N PHE A 111 -36.76 10.00 8.11
CA PHE A 111 -36.19 8.69 7.83
C PHE A 111 -36.98 7.91 6.76
N TYR A 112 -38.31 7.91 6.86
CA TYR A 112 -39.18 7.31 5.85
C TYR A 112 -39.00 7.95 4.47
N LEU A 113 -38.93 9.28 4.38
CA LEU A 113 -38.75 10.00 3.13
C LEU A 113 -37.39 9.70 2.48
N ALA A 114 -36.33 9.54 3.27
CA ALA A 114 -35.00 9.16 2.79
C ALA A 114 -34.97 7.73 2.22
N GLY A 115 -35.80 6.82 2.73
CA GLY A 115 -35.94 5.44 2.28
C GLY A 115 -37.19 5.17 1.41
N LYS A 116 -37.85 6.20 0.87
CA LYS A 116 -39.16 6.07 0.19
C LYS A 116 -39.15 5.11 -1.00
N ASP A 117 -38.02 4.96 -1.68
CA ASP A 117 -37.87 4.04 -2.81
C ASP A 117 -37.89 2.56 -2.41
N THR A 118 -37.81 2.28 -1.11
CA THR A 118 -37.78 0.90 -0.56
C THR A 118 -39.18 0.41 -0.11
N THR A 119 -40.18 1.29 -0.07
CA THR A 119 -41.54 0.93 0.34
C THR A 119 -42.62 1.73 -0.40
N THR A 120 -43.72 1.06 -0.71
CA THR A 120 -44.92 1.67 -1.31
C THR A 120 -46.01 1.99 -0.28
N LEU A 121 -45.83 1.58 0.97
CA LEU A 121 -46.84 1.78 2.04
C LEU A 121 -46.84 3.24 2.53
N PRO A 122 -48.01 3.86 2.76
CA PRO A 122 -48.11 5.19 3.35
C PRO A 122 -47.46 5.23 4.75
N PHE A 123 -46.84 6.37 5.08
CA PHE A 123 -46.18 6.58 6.37
C PHE A 123 -47.08 6.27 7.57
N ASP A 124 -48.32 6.73 7.55
CA ASP A 124 -49.24 6.56 8.67
C ASP A 124 -49.56 5.09 9.00
N GLN A 125 -49.50 4.21 8.00
CA GLN A 125 -49.70 2.77 8.20
C GLN A 125 -48.48 2.05 8.82
N ILE A 126 -47.29 2.58 8.61
CA ILE A 126 -46.04 1.96 9.06
C ILE A 126 -45.23 2.81 10.04
N LYS A 127 -45.82 3.91 10.55
CA LYS A 127 -45.16 4.87 11.43
C LYS A 127 -44.45 4.20 12.62
N SER A 128 -45.14 3.30 13.32
CA SER A 128 -44.53 2.58 14.47
C SER A 128 -43.36 1.71 14.05
N GLN A 129 -43.44 1.06 12.89
CA GLN A 129 -42.37 0.24 12.38
C GLN A 129 -41.13 1.11 11.98
N VAL A 130 -41.39 2.28 11.36
CA VAL A 130 -40.35 3.25 11.01
C VAL A 130 -39.66 3.78 12.26
N LYS A 131 -40.41 4.15 13.30
CA LYS A 131 -39.82 4.59 14.59
C LYS A 131 -38.96 3.50 15.22
N ASN A 132 -39.45 2.27 15.27
CA ASN A 132 -38.69 1.16 15.82
C ASN A 132 -37.39 0.90 15.02
N LEU A 133 -37.47 0.98 13.68
CA LEU A 133 -36.30 0.80 12.81
C LEU A 133 -35.28 1.93 12.99
N LEU A 134 -35.75 3.16 13.06
CA LEU A 134 -34.91 4.33 13.32
C LEU A 134 -34.20 4.18 14.67
N LYS A 135 -34.95 3.93 15.75
CA LYS A 135 -34.38 3.70 17.08
C LYS A 135 -33.36 2.58 17.12
N ALA A 136 -33.68 1.43 16.50
CA ALA A 136 -32.72 0.31 16.41
C ALA A 136 -31.45 0.68 15.65
N THR A 137 -31.59 1.51 14.62
CA THR A 137 -30.43 2.02 13.84
C THR A 137 -29.56 2.95 14.68
N GLU A 138 -30.17 3.87 15.43
CA GLU A 138 -29.46 4.79 16.31
C GLU A 138 -28.76 4.06 17.46
N ILE A 139 -29.43 3.08 18.09
CA ILE A 139 -28.84 2.22 19.11
C ILE A 139 -27.61 1.49 18.53
N ARG A 140 -27.73 0.88 17.36
CA ARG A 140 -26.60 0.18 16.71
C ARG A 140 -25.41 1.13 16.50
N GLN A 141 -25.65 2.30 15.91
CA GLN A 141 -24.61 3.30 15.68
C GLN A 141 -23.96 3.80 16.98
N ALA A 142 -24.76 3.98 18.03
CA ALA A 142 -24.27 4.40 19.33
C ALA A 142 -23.45 3.29 20.01
N ARG A 143 -23.86 2.02 19.91
CA ARG A 143 -23.08 0.86 20.37
C ARG A 143 -21.75 0.73 19.63
N GLU A 144 -21.74 0.91 18.29
CA GLU A 144 -20.52 0.95 17.47
C GLU A 144 -19.56 2.05 17.95
N LYS A 145 -20.06 3.30 18.10
CA LYS A 145 -19.24 4.42 18.61
C LYS A 145 -18.69 4.18 20.02
N TYR A 146 -19.48 3.56 20.89
CA TYR A 146 -19.03 3.21 22.24
C TYR A 146 -17.90 2.19 22.18
N ALA A 147 -18.06 1.14 21.36
CA ALA A 147 -17.08 0.11 21.14
C ALA A 147 -15.76 0.66 20.55
N ASP A 148 -15.85 1.55 19.56
CA ASP A 148 -14.69 2.27 19.00
C ASP A 148 -13.96 3.07 20.06
N SER A 149 -14.71 3.69 21.00
CA SER A 149 -14.12 4.42 22.11
C SER A 149 -13.35 3.54 23.09
N LEU A 150 -13.71 2.25 23.23
CA LEU A 150 -12.95 1.28 24.01
C LEU A 150 -11.67 0.89 23.30
N CYS A 151 -11.73 0.66 21.97
CA CYS A 151 -10.54 0.41 21.15
C CYS A 151 -9.54 1.55 21.22
N ALA A 152 -10.00 2.80 21.15
CA ALA A 152 -9.14 3.98 21.20
C ALA A 152 -8.40 4.15 22.54
N LYS A 153 -8.92 3.57 23.63
CA LYS A 153 -8.33 3.63 24.99
C LYS A 153 -7.46 2.41 25.33
N ALA A 154 -7.57 1.34 24.53
CA ALA A 154 -6.85 0.10 24.78
C ALA A 154 -5.53 0.05 24.03
N GLU A 155 -4.53 -0.61 24.60
CA GLU A 155 -3.33 -1.02 23.90
C GLU A 155 -3.61 -2.35 23.19
N VAL A 156 -3.84 -2.30 21.87
CA VAL A 156 -4.10 -3.48 21.04
C VAL A 156 -2.91 -3.71 20.11
N ILE A 157 -2.24 -4.87 20.25
CA ILE A 157 -1.13 -5.27 19.39
C ILE A 157 -1.60 -6.40 18.48
N VAL A 158 -1.76 -6.12 17.19
CA VAL A 158 -2.15 -7.12 16.18
C VAL A 158 -0.92 -7.79 15.60
N LEU A 159 -0.79 -9.11 15.80
CA LEU A 159 0.34 -9.92 15.33
C LEU A 159 0.06 -10.65 14.00
N LEU A 160 -1.20 -10.65 13.55
CA LEU A 160 -1.57 -11.21 12.24
C LEU A 160 -0.92 -10.40 11.12
N ARG A 161 -0.14 -11.06 10.27
CA ARG A 161 0.62 -10.42 9.19
C ARG A 161 -0.10 -10.59 7.85
N PRO A 162 -0.22 -9.52 7.04
CA PRO A 162 -0.70 -9.65 5.66
C PRO A 162 0.33 -10.37 4.79
N PRO A 163 -0.10 -11.01 3.70
CA PRO A 163 0.80 -11.46 2.65
C PRO A 163 1.64 -10.29 2.14
N LYS A 164 2.91 -10.55 1.84
CA LYS A 164 3.82 -9.56 1.29
C LYS A 164 4.42 -10.05 -0.02
N VAL A 165 4.58 -9.12 -0.95
CA VAL A 165 5.30 -9.32 -2.22
C VAL A 165 6.47 -8.35 -2.24
N GLU A 166 7.65 -8.86 -2.58
CA GLU A 166 8.80 -7.99 -2.80
C GLU A 166 8.64 -7.27 -4.14
N ILE A 167 8.55 -5.94 -4.07
CA ILE A 167 8.45 -5.07 -5.24
C ILE A 167 9.65 -4.14 -5.26
N GLY A 168 10.42 -4.20 -6.33
CA GLY A 168 11.51 -3.29 -6.60
C GLY A 168 11.03 -1.88 -6.96
N HIS A 169 11.88 -0.89 -6.81
CA HIS A 169 11.62 0.49 -7.25
C HIS A 169 12.89 1.19 -7.73
N ASP A 170 12.72 2.17 -8.59
CA ASP A 170 13.80 3.01 -9.11
C ASP A 170 14.03 4.18 -8.16
N ALA A 171 15.27 4.33 -7.68
CA ALA A 171 15.65 5.41 -6.76
C ALA A 171 15.44 6.82 -7.37
N ALA A 172 15.56 6.96 -8.68
CA ALA A 172 15.35 8.23 -9.39
C ALA A 172 13.86 8.68 -9.39
N ARG A 173 12.95 7.76 -9.08
CA ARG A 173 11.51 8.01 -9.02
C ARG A 173 10.93 7.80 -7.62
N VAL A 174 11.70 8.21 -6.61
CA VAL A 174 11.32 8.22 -5.20
C VAL A 174 11.09 9.65 -4.73
N ARG A 175 9.96 9.90 -4.04
CA ARG A 175 9.65 11.14 -3.33
C ARG A 175 9.62 10.89 -1.82
N GLY A 176 10.24 11.78 -1.05
CA GLY A 176 10.40 11.66 0.40
C GLY A 176 11.83 11.31 0.80
N ASP A 177 12.04 10.97 2.06
CA ASP A 177 13.36 10.59 2.56
C ASP A 177 13.75 9.20 2.04
N ALA A 178 14.87 9.11 1.32
CA ALA A 178 15.37 7.84 0.78
C ALA A 178 15.60 6.77 1.87
N LYS A 179 15.85 7.19 3.12
CA LYS A 179 16.04 6.30 4.28
C LYS A 179 14.75 5.97 5.02
N ALA A 180 13.60 6.51 4.58
CA ALA A 180 12.32 6.22 5.21
C ALA A 180 12.08 4.70 5.28
N PRO A 181 11.68 4.17 6.46
CA PRO A 181 11.53 2.72 6.68
C PRO A 181 10.31 2.11 5.98
N VAL A 182 9.33 2.93 5.62
CA VAL A 182 8.14 2.47 4.88
C VAL A 182 8.18 3.04 3.47
N THR A 183 8.07 2.15 2.48
CA THR A 183 7.97 2.50 1.06
C THR A 183 6.56 2.21 0.57
N ILE A 184 5.92 3.20 -0.03
CA ILE A 184 4.71 3.04 -0.85
C ILE A 184 5.19 2.95 -2.29
N VAL A 185 5.00 1.81 -2.96
CA VAL A 185 5.22 1.67 -4.40
C VAL A 185 3.88 1.81 -5.09
N GLU A 186 3.73 2.81 -5.95
CA GLU A 186 2.52 3.08 -6.74
C GLU A 186 2.73 2.59 -8.17
N PHE A 187 1.91 1.65 -8.63
CA PHE A 187 1.75 1.31 -10.05
C PHE A 187 0.66 2.18 -10.63
N ALA A 188 1.01 3.05 -11.55
CA ALA A 188 0.10 4.11 -11.99
C ALA A 188 0.20 4.40 -13.50
N ASP A 189 -0.81 5.13 -13.96
CA ASP A 189 -1.02 5.52 -15.33
C ASP A 189 -1.35 7.03 -15.37
N PHE A 190 -0.58 7.80 -16.13
CA PHE A 190 -0.75 9.24 -16.21
C PHE A 190 -2.08 9.69 -16.81
N GLN A 191 -2.78 8.83 -17.55
CA GLN A 191 -4.10 9.13 -18.12
C GLN A 191 -5.26 8.66 -17.22
N CYS A 192 -4.98 7.82 -16.20
CA CYS A 192 -6.00 7.28 -15.31
C CYS A 192 -6.55 8.35 -14.34
N PRO A 193 -7.88 8.59 -14.31
CA PRO A 193 -8.48 9.60 -13.44
C PRO A 193 -8.37 9.22 -11.95
N TYR A 194 -8.39 7.92 -11.60
CA TYR A 194 -8.22 7.45 -10.24
C TYR A 194 -6.79 7.66 -9.73
N CYS A 195 -5.77 7.52 -10.60
CA CYS A 195 -4.39 7.86 -10.26
C CYS A 195 -4.25 9.34 -9.95
N LYS A 196 -4.93 10.23 -10.69
CA LYS A 196 -4.99 11.66 -10.35
C LYS A 196 -5.66 11.91 -9.01
N SER A 197 -6.81 11.28 -8.77
CA SER A 197 -7.62 11.55 -7.57
C SER A 197 -6.89 11.20 -6.27
N VAL A 198 -6.02 10.20 -6.28
CA VAL A 198 -5.29 9.74 -5.09
C VAL A 198 -4.06 10.60 -4.77
N GLN A 199 -3.57 11.44 -5.69
CA GLN A 199 -2.35 12.23 -5.48
C GLN A 199 -2.42 13.16 -4.25
N ALA A 200 -3.59 13.76 -3.99
CA ALA A 200 -3.79 14.57 -2.78
C ALA A 200 -3.63 13.74 -1.50
N THR A 201 -4.16 12.51 -1.49
CA THR A 201 -4.00 11.56 -0.38
C THR A 201 -2.53 11.20 -0.18
N LEU A 202 -1.82 10.83 -1.24
CA LEU A 202 -0.40 10.44 -1.17
C LEU A 202 0.47 11.61 -0.66
N ASN A 203 0.25 12.81 -1.16
CA ASN A 203 0.96 14.00 -0.69
C ASN A 203 0.66 14.28 0.80
N GLY A 204 -0.59 14.14 1.24
CA GLY A 204 -0.97 14.26 2.64
C GLY A 204 -0.28 13.22 3.54
N LEU A 205 -0.15 11.98 3.06
CA LEU A 205 0.56 10.92 3.78
C LEU A 205 2.07 11.22 3.89
N LEU A 206 2.71 11.71 2.83
CA LEU A 206 4.13 12.09 2.87
C LEU A 206 4.39 13.22 3.87
N VAL A 207 3.47 14.19 3.98
CA VAL A 207 3.56 15.25 5.00
C VAL A 207 3.34 14.69 6.40
N LYS A 208 2.26 13.91 6.61
CA LYS A 208 1.92 13.33 7.93
C LYS A 208 3.00 12.41 8.47
N TYR A 209 3.64 11.64 7.60
CA TYR A 209 4.66 10.66 7.96
C TYR A 209 6.07 11.08 7.51
N GLN A 210 6.35 12.38 7.47
CA GLN A 210 7.65 12.90 7.03
C GLN A 210 8.82 12.16 7.69
N GLY A 211 9.82 11.76 6.88
CA GLY A 211 10.98 10.98 7.30
C GLY A 211 10.70 9.51 7.61
N ARG A 212 9.43 9.07 7.63
CA ARG A 212 9.04 7.69 7.93
C ARG A 212 8.42 6.95 6.74
N VAL A 213 7.91 7.69 5.77
CA VAL A 213 7.29 7.15 4.54
C VAL A 213 7.92 7.81 3.33
N LYS A 214 8.14 7.03 2.29
CA LYS A 214 8.52 7.47 0.94
C LYS A 214 7.59 6.86 -0.09
N LEU A 215 7.42 7.56 -1.22
CA LEU A 215 6.63 7.13 -2.37
C LEU A 215 7.56 6.81 -3.54
N ALA A 216 7.41 5.65 -4.14
CA ALA A 216 8.10 5.23 -5.35
C ALA A 216 7.08 5.00 -6.47
N TYR A 217 7.37 5.50 -7.66
CA TYR A 217 6.48 5.38 -8.83
C TYR A 217 6.94 4.25 -9.76
N ARG A 218 5.97 3.45 -10.24
CA ARG A 218 6.13 2.43 -11.27
C ARG A 218 5.12 2.65 -12.38
N ASP A 219 5.53 2.46 -13.63
CA ASP A 219 4.66 2.64 -14.78
C ASP A 219 3.73 1.43 -14.96
N PHE A 220 2.44 1.71 -15.14
CA PHE A 220 1.45 0.69 -15.49
C PHE A 220 0.40 1.25 -16.47
N PRO A 221 0.83 1.67 -17.68
CA PRO A 221 -0.06 2.26 -18.66
C PRO A 221 -1.08 1.25 -19.18
N LEU A 222 -2.37 1.53 -18.97
CA LEU A 222 -3.49 0.71 -19.43
C LEU A 222 -3.80 0.98 -20.90
N ARG A 223 -2.94 0.55 -21.81
CA ARG A 223 -2.92 0.89 -23.25
C ARG A 223 -4.25 0.71 -23.97
N ALA A 224 -5.04 -0.30 -23.55
CA ALA A 224 -6.34 -0.59 -24.15
C ALA A 224 -7.41 0.44 -23.77
N LEU A 225 -7.28 1.09 -22.61
CA LEU A 225 -8.23 2.08 -22.08
C LEU A 225 -7.71 3.52 -22.26
N HIS A 226 -6.40 3.69 -22.22
CA HIS A 226 -5.72 4.97 -22.15
C HIS A 226 -4.66 5.10 -23.26
N PRO A 227 -5.04 5.52 -24.49
CA PRO A 227 -4.16 5.48 -25.64
C PRO A 227 -2.92 6.36 -25.56
N GLN A 228 -2.92 7.38 -24.69
CA GLN A 228 -1.76 8.27 -24.50
C GLN A 228 -0.88 7.87 -23.30
N ALA A 229 -1.30 6.92 -22.48
CA ALA A 229 -0.61 6.54 -21.25
C ALA A 229 0.80 6.01 -21.48
N GLN A 230 1.02 5.22 -22.55
CA GLN A 230 2.35 4.70 -22.87
C GLN A 230 3.34 5.81 -23.17
N MET A 231 2.96 6.77 -24.01
CA MET A 231 3.84 7.88 -24.37
C MET A 231 4.10 8.80 -23.17
N ALA A 232 3.09 9.03 -22.32
CA ALA A 232 3.23 9.81 -21.09
C ALA A 232 4.20 9.12 -20.10
N ALA A 233 4.14 7.78 -19.98
CA ALA A 233 5.09 7.01 -19.17
C ALA A 233 6.52 7.13 -19.72
N GLU A 234 6.71 6.97 -21.06
CA GLU A 234 8.01 7.18 -21.70
C GLU A 234 8.56 8.59 -21.44
N ALA A 235 7.71 9.63 -21.54
CA ALA A 235 8.10 11.01 -21.27
C ALA A 235 8.48 11.22 -19.79
N GLY A 236 7.75 10.65 -18.86
CA GLY A 236 8.10 10.68 -17.42
C GLY A 236 9.48 10.07 -17.14
N ARG A 237 9.81 8.94 -17.79
CA ARG A 237 11.15 8.34 -17.69
C ARG A 237 12.23 9.20 -18.33
N CYS A 238 11.94 9.85 -19.46
CA CYS A 238 12.85 10.83 -20.05
C CYS A 238 13.12 12.01 -19.10
N ALA A 239 12.10 12.49 -18.39
CA ALA A 239 12.25 13.53 -17.39
C ALA A 239 13.10 13.09 -16.19
N SER A 240 13.04 11.81 -15.83
CA SER A 240 13.83 11.20 -14.74
C SER A 240 15.35 11.28 -15.02
N GLU A 241 15.80 11.18 -16.27
CA GLU A 241 17.22 11.33 -16.64
C GLU A 241 17.77 12.75 -16.37
N HIS A 242 16.88 13.70 -16.18
CA HIS A 242 17.20 15.09 -15.87
C HIS A 242 16.86 15.45 -14.41
N GLU A 243 16.66 14.46 -13.55
CA GLU A 243 16.30 14.62 -12.12
C GLU A 243 15.01 15.45 -11.90
N LYS A 244 14.11 15.46 -12.89
CA LYS A 244 12.85 16.24 -12.88
C LYS A 244 11.61 15.34 -13.05
N PHE A 245 11.72 14.09 -12.66
CA PHE A 245 10.58 13.17 -12.75
C PHE A 245 9.35 13.72 -12.02
N TRP A 246 9.52 14.18 -10.79
CA TRP A 246 8.40 14.55 -9.94
C TRP A 246 7.72 15.85 -10.34
N GLU A 247 8.49 16.85 -10.79
CA GLU A 247 7.93 18.09 -11.33
C GLU A 247 7.13 17.81 -12.61
N TYR A 248 7.65 16.92 -13.44
CA TYR A 248 6.99 16.50 -14.67
C TYR A 248 5.74 15.66 -14.38
N HIS A 249 5.84 14.69 -13.47
CA HIS A 249 4.74 13.88 -12.96
C HIS A 249 3.58 14.76 -12.46
N ASP A 250 3.85 15.72 -11.59
CA ASP A 250 2.84 16.60 -11.03
C ASP A 250 2.16 17.46 -12.12
N ALA A 251 2.93 17.91 -13.09
CA ALA A 251 2.41 18.68 -14.22
C ALA A 251 1.50 17.83 -15.14
N LEU A 252 1.84 16.55 -15.38
CA LEU A 252 0.99 15.66 -16.17
C LEU A 252 -0.34 15.38 -15.46
N TYR A 253 -0.33 15.11 -14.15
CA TYR A 253 -1.55 14.92 -13.38
C TYR A 253 -2.37 16.21 -13.21
N ALA A 254 -1.75 17.38 -13.27
CA ALA A 254 -2.48 18.65 -13.23
C ALA A 254 -3.45 18.77 -14.41
N ASP A 255 -3.04 18.37 -15.62
CA ASP A 255 -3.88 18.44 -16.83
C ASP A 255 -3.80 17.15 -17.68
N GLN A 256 -4.48 16.09 -17.23
CA GLN A 256 -4.53 14.81 -17.93
C GLN A 256 -5.17 14.84 -19.33
N LYS A 257 -5.74 15.95 -19.75
CA LYS A 257 -6.28 16.12 -21.11
C LYS A 257 -5.19 16.47 -22.12
N LYS A 258 -4.01 16.87 -21.65
CA LYS A 258 -2.87 17.30 -22.44
C LYS A 258 -1.72 16.29 -22.37
N LEU A 259 -1.91 15.16 -23.04
CA LEU A 259 -0.94 14.06 -23.08
C LEU A 259 -0.57 13.66 -24.53
N SER A 260 -0.92 14.47 -25.54
CA SER A 260 -0.39 14.28 -26.89
C SER A 260 1.13 14.56 -26.91
N GLN A 261 1.84 14.11 -27.92
CA GLN A 261 3.29 14.33 -28.00
C GLN A 261 3.65 15.81 -27.90
N SER A 262 2.90 16.69 -28.58
CA SER A 262 3.11 18.14 -28.49
C SER A 262 2.85 18.69 -27.10
N ASP A 263 1.82 18.19 -26.39
CA ASP A 263 1.49 18.58 -25.02
C ASP A 263 2.58 18.13 -24.03
N LEU A 264 3.11 16.92 -24.22
CA LEU A 264 4.20 16.38 -23.40
C LEU A 264 5.47 17.22 -23.54
N LEU A 265 5.82 17.65 -24.75
CA LEU A 265 6.95 18.54 -25.00
C LEU A 265 6.73 19.95 -24.43
N GLU A 266 5.51 20.48 -24.57
CA GLU A 266 5.14 21.75 -23.93
C GLU A 266 5.25 21.68 -22.40
N THR A 267 4.78 20.60 -21.80
CA THR A 267 4.88 20.34 -20.35
C THR A 267 6.34 20.23 -19.92
N ALA A 268 7.18 19.54 -20.70
CA ALA A 268 8.62 19.46 -20.45
C ALA A 268 9.26 20.86 -20.39
N ARG A 269 8.96 21.72 -21.36
CA ARG A 269 9.43 23.10 -21.37
C ARG A 269 8.96 23.90 -20.15
N LYS A 270 7.70 23.75 -19.74
CA LYS A 270 7.13 24.46 -18.58
C LYS A 270 7.82 24.10 -17.26
N VAL A 271 8.25 22.86 -17.09
CA VAL A 271 9.00 22.43 -15.90
C VAL A 271 10.52 22.61 -16.04
N GLY A 272 10.96 23.27 -17.13
CA GLY A 272 12.37 23.62 -17.36
C GLY A 272 13.22 22.43 -17.81
N LEU A 273 12.63 21.44 -18.50
CA LEU A 273 13.34 20.36 -19.18
C LEU A 273 13.77 20.80 -20.59
N PRO A 274 14.90 20.31 -21.11
CA PRO A 274 15.32 20.59 -22.48
C PRO A 274 14.43 19.85 -23.49
N GLU A 275 13.52 20.57 -24.15
CA GLU A 275 12.49 20.01 -25.04
C GLU A 275 13.08 19.03 -26.08
N LYS A 276 14.18 19.42 -26.76
CA LYS A 276 14.84 18.56 -27.76
C LYS A 276 15.39 17.26 -27.18
N ALA A 277 15.83 17.28 -25.92
CA ALA A 277 16.32 16.05 -25.26
C ALA A 277 15.14 15.10 -24.97
N ILE A 278 14.01 15.63 -24.51
CA ILE A 278 12.79 14.83 -24.30
C ILE A 278 12.26 14.29 -25.63
N GLU A 279 12.20 15.11 -26.68
CA GLU A 279 11.80 14.69 -28.03
C GLU A 279 12.69 13.54 -28.55
N SER A 280 14.01 13.69 -28.47
CA SER A 280 14.96 12.66 -28.91
C SER A 280 14.82 11.38 -28.07
N CYS A 281 14.63 11.53 -26.77
CA CYS A 281 14.41 10.41 -25.86
C CYS A 281 13.14 9.62 -26.24
N LEU A 282 12.02 10.31 -26.45
CA LEU A 282 10.77 9.70 -26.90
C LEU A 282 10.91 9.00 -28.26
N ALA A 283 11.55 9.67 -29.22
CA ALA A 283 11.78 9.10 -30.56
C ALA A 283 12.63 7.82 -30.51
N SER A 284 13.55 7.71 -29.55
CA SER A 284 14.39 6.52 -29.37
C SER A 284 13.63 5.28 -28.85
N GLY A 285 12.54 5.48 -28.14
CA GLY A 285 11.77 4.42 -27.49
C GLY A 285 12.55 3.62 -26.43
N LYS A 286 13.68 4.13 -25.94
CA LYS A 286 14.61 3.40 -25.05
C LYS A 286 14.01 2.90 -23.74
N PHE A 287 12.92 3.50 -23.27
CA PHE A 287 12.28 3.12 -22.03
C PHE A 287 11.14 2.11 -22.17
N ARG A 288 10.76 1.72 -23.40
CA ARG A 288 9.66 0.78 -23.63
C ARG A 288 9.85 -0.56 -22.94
N SER A 289 11.06 -1.10 -23.00
CA SER A 289 11.39 -2.38 -22.33
C SER A 289 11.28 -2.27 -20.81
N GLN A 290 11.68 -1.16 -20.20
CA GLN A 290 11.59 -0.97 -18.76
C GLN A 290 10.13 -0.79 -18.30
N ILE A 291 9.32 -0.08 -19.10
CA ILE A 291 7.87 0.06 -18.82
C ILE A 291 7.20 -1.31 -18.92
N GLU A 292 7.58 -2.12 -19.91
CA GLU A 292 7.06 -3.48 -20.04
C GLU A 292 7.43 -4.35 -18.83
N GLN A 293 8.66 -4.22 -18.32
CA GLN A 293 9.09 -4.90 -17.09
C GLN A 293 8.26 -4.45 -15.89
N ASP A 294 7.96 -3.14 -15.75
CA ASP A 294 7.08 -2.63 -14.70
C ASP A 294 5.68 -3.26 -14.79
N ILE A 295 5.10 -3.31 -16.00
CA ILE A 295 3.79 -3.92 -16.22
C ILE A 295 3.80 -5.42 -15.86
N GLN A 296 4.82 -6.16 -16.31
CA GLN A 296 4.93 -7.59 -16.03
C GLN A 296 5.11 -7.87 -14.54
N GLU A 297 5.93 -7.08 -13.84
CA GLU A 297 6.12 -7.23 -12.40
C GLU A 297 4.84 -6.90 -11.63
N GLY A 298 4.18 -5.78 -11.97
CA GLY A 298 2.89 -5.40 -11.38
C GLY A 298 1.83 -6.49 -11.59
N THR A 299 1.70 -7.00 -12.82
CA THR A 299 0.75 -8.08 -13.15
C THR A 299 1.02 -9.35 -12.37
N ARG A 300 2.28 -9.79 -12.27
CA ARG A 300 2.67 -10.94 -11.42
C ARG A 300 2.38 -10.71 -9.95
N ALA A 301 2.47 -9.47 -9.51
CA ALA A 301 2.16 -9.06 -8.14
C ALA A 301 0.65 -8.84 -7.88
N GLY A 302 -0.21 -9.04 -8.89
CA GLY A 302 -1.67 -8.93 -8.76
C GLY A 302 -2.25 -7.56 -9.10
N VAL A 303 -1.47 -6.66 -9.73
CA VAL A 303 -2.01 -5.39 -10.26
C VAL A 303 -2.72 -5.68 -11.58
N ASP A 304 -4.01 -5.43 -11.65
CA ASP A 304 -4.87 -5.57 -12.82
C ASP A 304 -5.52 -4.25 -13.26
N ALA A 305 -5.46 -3.24 -12.40
CA ALA A 305 -5.97 -1.89 -12.62
C ALA A 305 -5.08 -0.84 -11.94
N THR A 306 -5.28 0.43 -12.26
CA THR A 306 -4.54 1.55 -11.65
C THR A 306 -5.45 2.52 -10.90
N PRO A 307 -4.97 3.07 -9.77
CA PRO A 307 -3.67 2.81 -9.16
C PRO A 307 -3.64 1.50 -8.35
N GLY A 308 -2.48 0.82 -8.32
CA GLY A 308 -2.21 -0.29 -7.42
C GLY A 308 -1.04 0.06 -6.51
N PHE A 309 -1.11 -0.26 -5.21
CA PHE A 309 -0.09 0.11 -4.24
C PHE A 309 0.50 -1.09 -3.52
N PHE A 310 1.79 -0.99 -3.19
CA PHE A 310 2.46 -1.91 -2.26
C PHE A 310 3.12 -1.11 -1.14
N ILE A 311 2.65 -1.30 0.09
CA ILE A 311 3.19 -0.63 1.26
C ILE A 311 4.08 -1.64 2.01
N ASN A 312 5.40 -1.52 1.86
CA ASN A 312 6.36 -2.54 2.29
C ASN A 312 5.94 -3.96 1.86
N GLY A 313 5.44 -4.08 0.63
CA GLY A 313 5.01 -5.34 0.03
C GLY A 313 3.56 -5.74 0.33
N VAL A 314 2.84 -5.02 1.18
CA VAL A 314 1.40 -5.25 1.42
C VAL A 314 0.59 -4.59 0.31
N PHE A 315 -0.17 -5.38 -0.42
CA PHE A 315 -0.99 -4.89 -1.54
C PHE A 315 -2.21 -4.10 -1.06
N LEU A 316 -2.45 -2.95 -1.68
CA LEU A 316 -3.64 -2.13 -1.53
C LEU A 316 -4.15 -1.73 -2.91
N ASN A 317 -5.34 -2.16 -3.29
CA ASN A 317 -5.89 -1.95 -4.63
C ASN A 317 -6.75 -0.69 -4.71
N GLY A 318 -6.51 0.11 -5.74
CA GLY A 318 -7.34 1.26 -6.10
C GLY A 318 -7.07 2.54 -5.30
N ALA A 319 -7.78 3.61 -5.67
CA ALA A 319 -7.72 4.92 -5.02
C ALA A 319 -8.48 4.91 -3.68
N MET A 320 -7.87 4.31 -2.66
CA MET A 320 -8.45 4.16 -1.34
C MET A 320 -8.36 5.45 -0.51
N PRO A 321 -9.27 5.63 0.49
CA PRO A 321 -9.17 6.72 1.47
C PRO A 321 -7.86 6.66 2.27
N ALA A 322 -7.39 7.81 2.78
CA ALA A 322 -6.17 7.92 3.58
C ALA A 322 -6.11 6.93 4.75
N ALA A 323 -7.25 6.66 5.41
CA ALA A 323 -7.34 5.75 6.55
C ALA A 323 -6.84 4.33 6.22
N GLU A 324 -7.09 3.81 5.02
CA GLU A 324 -6.63 2.47 4.62
C GLU A 324 -5.11 2.42 4.45
N PHE A 325 -4.51 3.47 3.86
CA PHE A 325 -3.06 3.61 3.81
C PHE A 325 -2.46 3.70 5.22
N GLU A 326 -3.05 4.53 6.07
CA GLU A 326 -2.58 4.75 7.44
C GLU A 326 -2.61 3.48 8.28
N LYS A 327 -3.66 2.66 8.13
CA LYS A 327 -3.79 1.35 8.80
C LYS A 327 -2.57 0.47 8.49
N ILE A 328 -2.17 0.38 7.22
CA ILE A 328 -1.02 -0.42 6.79
C ILE A 328 0.29 0.24 7.23
N ILE A 329 0.47 1.54 7.00
CA ILE A 329 1.68 2.29 7.37
C ILE A 329 1.96 2.16 8.87
N ASN A 330 0.95 2.38 9.72
CA ASN A 330 1.12 2.31 11.17
C ASN A 330 1.50 0.90 11.62
N ARG A 331 0.91 -0.14 11.03
CA ARG A 331 1.25 -1.54 11.30
C ARG A 331 2.71 -1.86 10.91
N GLU A 332 3.16 -1.38 9.75
CA GLU A 332 4.53 -1.56 9.30
C GLU A 332 5.53 -0.83 10.22
N LEU A 333 5.23 0.40 10.61
CA LEU A 333 6.06 1.17 11.55
C LEU A 333 6.15 0.50 12.93
N GLN A 334 5.04 -0.04 13.46
CA GLN A 334 5.03 -0.79 14.71
C GLN A 334 5.89 -2.06 14.62
N ALA A 335 5.78 -2.80 13.51
CA ALA A 335 6.55 -4.01 13.28
C ALA A 335 8.07 -3.72 13.25
N ILE A 336 8.49 -2.63 12.61
CA ILE A 336 9.89 -2.20 12.56
C ILE A 336 10.38 -1.77 13.93
N GLY A 337 9.57 -1.02 14.71
CA GLY A 337 9.89 -0.61 16.08
C GLY A 337 10.09 -1.81 17.01
N ALA A 338 9.22 -2.80 16.94
CA ALA A 338 9.32 -4.03 17.73
C ALA A 338 10.58 -4.84 17.40
N GLN A 339 10.97 -4.93 16.11
CA GLN A 339 12.19 -5.63 15.67
C GLN A 339 13.46 -4.92 16.20
N ASN A 340 13.49 -3.59 16.16
CA ASN A 340 14.61 -2.81 16.66
C ASN A 340 14.78 -2.94 18.17
N SER A 341 13.67 -2.97 18.94
CA SER A 341 13.69 -3.18 20.39
C SER A 341 14.23 -4.56 20.77
N THR A 342 13.86 -5.60 20.03
CA THR A 342 14.35 -6.97 20.27
C THR A 342 15.83 -7.14 19.91
N ARG A 343 16.34 -6.34 18.95
CA ARG A 343 17.73 -6.36 18.52
C ARG A 343 18.65 -5.59 19.48
N ALA A 344 18.11 -4.58 20.17
CA ALA A 344 18.85 -3.78 21.15
C ALA A 344 19.04 -4.49 22.50
N VAL A 345 18.30 -5.57 22.77
CA VAL A 345 18.35 -6.38 24.00
C VAL A 345 19.26 -7.61 23.87
N ARG A 346 19.78 -7.89 22.68
CA ARG A 346 20.79 -8.94 22.40
C ARG A 346 22.16 -8.34 22.22
#